data_abef7ef529b5b026fea6116eb03a2c33
#
_entry.id   abef7ef529b5b026fea6116eb03a2c33
#
_cell.length_a   1.000
_cell.length_b   1.000
_cell.length_c   1.000
_cell.angle_alpha   90.00
_cell.angle_beta   90.00
_cell.angle_gamma   90.00
#
_symmetry.space_group_name_H-M   'P 1'
#
loop_
_entity.id
_entity.type
_entity.pdbx_description
1 polymer ?
#
loop_
_entity_poly.entity_id
_entity_poly.type
_entity_poly.pdbx_seq_one_letter_code
_entity_poly.pdbx_strand_id
1 'polypeptide(L)'
;MDNDNDSLDLFAEPPADPRRKSGGKQGGSTAGSGAMRTFEPLARRMRPRNFDEFIGQQEAVGRGHFLRRMIEMDQIPSIIFYGPPGTGKTTLAQMIAAMTDSAFEKLNAVSAGISDLRRIVKEADEARRYYQRRTIVFIDEIHRFNKSQQDVLLPYVEDGRLILIGATTENPFFYVNSPLVSRSQVFQLEPVPPGPWPAGKANRTKSVPPPSAEMR
;
A
#
# COMPACT_ATOMS: atom_id res chain seq x y z
N MET A 1 52.92 -31.57 4.76
CA MET A 1 52.00 -31.19 5.83
C MET A 1 50.83 -30.53 5.16
N ASP A 2 49.89 -31.38 4.79
CA ASP A 2 48.73 -31.07 3.98
C ASP A 2 47.65 -30.44 4.86
N ASN A 3 47.09 -29.37 4.44
CA ASN A 3 45.92 -28.75 5.06
C ASN A 3 44.80 -28.74 4.05
N ASP A 4 44.04 -29.83 4.07
CA ASP A 4 42.77 -29.93 3.38
C ASP A 4 41.76 -29.02 4.08
N ASN A 5 41.35 -27.97 3.35
CA ASN A 5 40.23 -27.12 3.73
C ASN A 5 39.01 -27.55 2.93
N ASP A 6 38.32 -28.55 3.46
CA ASP A 6 37.08 -29.10 2.91
C ASP A 6 35.94 -28.15 3.23
N SER A 7 35.72 -27.16 2.38
CA SER A 7 34.54 -26.30 2.43
C SER A 7 33.38 -26.98 1.73
N LEU A 8 32.48 -27.57 2.54
CA LEU A 8 31.21 -28.12 2.10
C LEU A 8 30.38 -27.05 1.37
N ASP A 9 30.31 -27.18 0.07
CA ASP A 9 29.48 -26.36 -0.80
C ASP A 9 28.01 -26.78 -0.64
N LEU A 10 27.26 -26.06 0.19
CA LEU A 10 25.89 -26.39 0.58
C LEU A 10 24.85 -26.07 -0.51
N PHE A 11 25.28 -25.61 -1.68
CA PHE A 11 24.40 -25.19 -2.79
C PHE A 11 24.73 -25.83 -4.14
N ALA A 12 25.29 -27.05 -4.13
CA ALA A 12 25.50 -27.80 -5.36
C ALA A 12 24.14 -28.31 -5.90
N GLU A 13 23.76 -27.87 -7.09
CA GLU A 13 22.59 -28.39 -7.81
C GLU A 13 22.78 -29.88 -8.13
N PRO A 14 21.71 -30.70 -8.00
CA PRO A 14 21.79 -32.12 -8.32
C PRO A 14 21.94 -32.33 -9.84
N PRO A 15 22.73 -33.33 -10.27
CA PRO A 15 22.96 -33.60 -11.69
C PRO A 15 21.68 -34.06 -12.41
N ALA A 16 21.50 -33.59 -13.65
CA ALA A 16 20.35 -33.89 -14.49
C ALA A 16 20.25 -35.39 -14.82
N ASP A 17 19.05 -35.94 -14.66
CA ASP A 17 18.70 -37.31 -15.00
C ASP A 17 18.73 -37.57 -16.52
N PRO A 18 19.57 -38.52 -17.04
CA PRO A 18 19.73 -38.73 -18.46
C PRO A 18 18.60 -39.54 -19.13
N ARG A 19 17.46 -39.77 -18.52
CA ARG A 19 16.36 -40.63 -19.05
C ARG A 19 15.18 -39.88 -19.68
N ARG A 20 15.22 -38.60 -19.93
CA ARG A 20 14.14 -37.92 -20.66
C ARG A 20 14.40 -37.90 -22.16
N LYS A 21 14.04 -39.02 -22.79
CA LYS A 21 14.03 -39.14 -24.28
C LYS A 21 12.92 -38.26 -24.88
N SER A 22 13.31 -37.53 -25.91
CA SER A 22 12.49 -36.82 -26.88
C SER A 22 11.40 -37.68 -27.50
N GLY A 23 10.18 -37.18 -27.57
CA GLY A 23 9.10 -37.71 -28.35
C GLY A 23 8.14 -36.58 -28.74
N GLY A 24 8.35 -36.05 -29.94
CA GLY A 24 7.41 -35.10 -30.50
C GLY A 24 6.12 -35.74 -30.94
N LYS A 25 5.01 -34.97 -30.79
CA LYS A 25 3.90 -34.97 -31.76
C LYS A 25 3.00 -33.76 -31.53
N GLN A 26 2.76 -33.06 -32.61
CA GLN A 26 1.79 -32.01 -32.77
C GLN A 26 0.37 -32.53 -32.43
N GLY A 27 -0.40 -31.73 -31.78
CA GLY A 27 -1.83 -31.96 -31.57
C GLY A 27 -2.41 -30.77 -30.83
N GLY A 28 -3.07 -29.89 -31.56
CA GLY A 28 -3.73 -28.73 -30.97
C GLY A 28 -4.86 -29.15 -30.07
N SER A 29 -4.94 -28.56 -28.91
CA SER A 29 -6.17 -28.41 -28.13
C SER A 29 -6.05 -27.16 -27.28
N THR A 30 -6.90 -26.22 -27.57
CA THR A 30 -7.22 -25.03 -26.78
C THR A 30 -7.69 -25.47 -25.40
N ALA A 31 -6.76 -25.57 -24.45
CA ALA A 31 -7.10 -25.69 -23.04
C ALA A 31 -6.97 -24.30 -22.43
N GLY A 32 -8.12 -23.68 -22.15
CA GLY A 32 -8.18 -22.43 -21.45
C GLY A 32 -7.40 -22.49 -20.13
N SER A 33 -6.41 -21.64 -19.99
CA SER A 33 -5.77 -21.38 -18.70
C SER A 33 -6.83 -20.77 -17.79
N GLY A 34 -7.47 -21.63 -16.97
CA GLY A 34 -8.28 -21.21 -15.85
C GLY A 34 -7.40 -20.42 -14.89
N ALA A 35 -7.29 -19.13 -15.11
CA ALA A 35 -6.71 -18.22 -14.13
C ALA A 35 -7.47 -18.47 -12.83
N MET A 36 -6.79 -19.03 -11.83
CA MET A 36 -7.27 -19.17 -10.48
C MET A 36 -7.74 -17.82 -10.03
N ARG A 37 -9.05 -17.56 -10.08
CA ARG A 37 -9.66 -16.33 -9.60
C ARG A 37 -9.43 -16.31 -8.10
N THR A 38 -8.37 -15.64 -7.67
CA THR A 38 -8.18 -15.30 -6.26
C THR A 38 -9.42 -14.54 -5.83
N PHE A 39 -10.19 -15.13 -4.93
CA PHE A 39 -11.37 -14.49 -4.34
C PHE A 39 -10.90 -13.32 -3.47
N GLU A 40 -10.68 -12.19 -4.10
CA GLU A 40 -10.35 -10.96 -3.39
C GLU A 40 -11.60 -10.51 -2.59
N PRO A 41 -11.45 -10.25 -1.27
CA PRO A 41 -12.57 -9.84 -0.43
C PRO A 41 -13.31 -8.63 -1.00
N LEU A 42 -14.64 -8.60 -0.89
CA LEU A 42 -15.47 -7.54 -1.45
C LEU A 42 -15.01 -6.14 -1.00
N ALA A 43 -14.66 -5.99 0.28
CA ALA A 43 -14.15 -4.75 0.84
C ALA A 43 -12.89 -4.23 0.12
N ARG A 44 -12.05 -5.11 -0.42
CA ARG A 44 -10.88 -4.72 -1.19
C ARG A 44 -11.24 -4.33 -2.63
N ARG A 45 -12.17 -5.06 -3.22
CA ARG A 45 -12.68 -4.80 -4.58
C ARG A 45 -13.45 -3.49 -4.69
N MET A 46 -14.12 -3.08 -3.60
CA MET A 46 -14.94 -1.88 -3.49
C MET A 46 -14.15 -0.62 -3.09
N ARG A 47 -12.82 -0.73 -2.91
CA ARG A 47 -12.03 0.45 -2.57
C ARG A 47 -12.05 1.47 -3.70
N PRO A 48 -12.26 2.76 -3.37
CA PRO A 48 -12.22 3.84 -4.34
C PRO A 48 -10.83 3.94 -4.98
N ARG A 49 -10.81 4.20 -6.28
CA ARG A 49 -9.57 4.33 -7.07
C ARG A 49 -9.25 5.79 -7.39
N ASN A 50 -10.22 6.66 -7.24
CA ASN A 50 -10.11 8.10 -7.49
C ASN A 50 -11.02 8.89 -6.53
N PHE A 51 -10.88 10.20 -6.53
CA PHE A 51 -11.66 11.07 -5.65
C PHE A 51 -13.16 11.06 -5.92
N ASP A 52 -13.61 10.76 -7.14
CA ASP A 52 -15.02 10.74 -7.49
C ASP A 52 -15.73 9.48 -6.95
N GLU A 53 -14.96 8.44 -6.65
CA GLU A 53 -15.42 7.22 -5.97
C GLU A 53 -15.31 7.31 -4.46
N PHE A 54 -14.52 8.26 -3.94
CA PHE A 54 -14.27 8.43 -2.51
C PHE A 54 -15.41 9.21 -1.87
N ILE A 55 -16.13 8.56 -0.95
CA ILE A 55 -17.31 9.12 -0.31
C ILE A 55 -16.94 9.81 1.00
N GLY A 56 -17.46 11.02 1.20
CA GLY A 56 -17.17 11.83 2.37
C GLY A 56 -15.90 12.66 2.25
N GLN A 57 -15.48 13.26 3.35
CA GLN A 57 -14.24 14.04 3.48
C GLN A 57 -14.10 15.19 2.49
N GLN A 58 -15.20 15.85 2.15
CA GLN A 58 -15.22 16.93 1.15
C GLN A 58 -14.28 18.08 1.51
N GLU A 59 -14.10 18.37 2.79
CA GLU A 59 -13.18 19.40 3.27
C GLU A 59 -11.71 19.04 3.05
N ALA A 60 -11.37 17.76 3.08
CA ALA A 60 -10.00 17.30 2.82
C ALA A 60 -9.71 17.11 1.33
N VAL A 61 -10.61 16.43 0.60
CA VAL A 61 -10.37 15.96 -0.78
C VAL A 61 -11.41 16.43 -1.80
N GLY A 62 -12.30 17.36 -1.42
CA GLY A 62 -13.26 17.97 -2.34
C GLY A 62 -12.58 18.72 -3.49
N ARG A 63 -13.35 19.01 -4.55
CA ARG A 63 -12.83 19.76 -5.71
C ARG A 63 -12.34 21.14 -5.28
N GLY A 64 -11.12 21.50 -5.68
CA GLY A 64 -10.50 22.77 -5.36
C GLY A 64 -9.81 22.85 -3.99
N HIS A 65 -9.96 21.84 -3.14
CA HIS A 65 -9.25 21.79 -1.87
C HIS A 65 -7.77 21.51 -2.04
N PHE A 66 -6.98 21.98 -1.06
CA PHE A 66 -5.52 21.97 -1.12
C PHE A 66 -4.95 20.57 -1.39
N LEU A 67 -5.35 19.56 -0.62
CA LEU A 67 -4.81 18.21 -0.74
C LEU A 67 -5.08 17.61 -2.14
N ARG A 68 -6.29 17.75 -2.64
CA ARG A 68 -6.65 17.26 -3.98
C ARG A 68 -5.78 17.91 -5.07
N ARG A 69 -5.60 19.23 -5.01
CA ARG A 69 -4.75 19.96 -5.97
C ARG A 69 -3.30 19.49 -5.93
N MET A 70 -2.73 19.28 -4.73
CA MET A 70 -1.36 18.79 -4.58
C MET A 70 -1.18 17.40 -5.18
N ILE A 71 -2.16 16.51 -4.99
CA ILE A 71 -2.14 15.15 -5.55
C ILE A 71 -2.28 15.20 -7.09
N GLU A 72 -3.20 16.01 -7.61
CA GLU A 72 -3.39 16.20 -9.05
C GLU A 72 -2.15 16.80 -9.75
N MET A 73 -1.36 17.62 -9.04
CA MET A 73 -0.08 18.17 -9.50
C MET A 73 1.12 17.26 -9.24
N ASP A 74 0.90 16.08 -8.68
CA ASP A 74 1.94 15.12 -8.27
C ASP A 74 2.98 15.71 -7.27
N GLN A 75 2.55 16.65 -6.43
CA GLN A 75 3.36 17.32 -5.41
C GLN A 75 2.82 17.02 -4.01
N ILE A 76 2.98 15.77 -3.57
CA ILE A 76 2.42 15.31 -2.32
C ILE A 76 3.32 15.73 -1.16
N PRO A 77 2.81 16.51 -0.19
CA PRO A 77 3.51 16.74 1.08
C PRO A 77 3.41 15.52 1.99
N SER A 78 4.18 15.49 3.05
CA SER A 78 3.90 14.59 4.16
C SER A 78 2.58 14.96 4.83
N ILE A 79 1.80 13.96 5.23
CA ILE A 79 0.42 14.12 5.68
C ILE A 79 0.19 13.32 6.96
N ILE A 80 -0.60 13.87 7.87
CA ILE A 80 -1.13 13.13 9.02
C ILE A 80 -2.64 13.21 8.98
N PHE A 81 -3.29 12.05 8.80
CA PHE A 81 -4.74 11.91 8.92
C PHE A 81 -5.11 11.51 10.35
N TYR A 82 -5.98 12.28 10.99
CA TYR A 82 -6.51 11.90 12.29
C TYR A 82 -8.03 11.92 12.30
N GLY A 83 -8.62 11.11 13.16
CA GLY A 83 -10.08 11.00 13.30
C GLY A 83 -10.54 9.60 13.68
N PRO A 84 -11.83 9.40 13.92
CA PRO A 84 -12.38 8.13 14.39
C PRO A 84 -12.04 6.94 13.47
N PRO A 85 -12.11 5.70 13.95
CA PRO A 85 -11.98 4.54 13.12
C PRO A 85 -13.07 4.51 12.03
N GLY A 86 -12.75 3.91 10.87
CA GLY A 86 -13.71 3.80 9.76
C GLY A 86 -13.87 5.06 8.87
N THR A 87 -13.18 6.16 9.15
CA THR A 87 -13.25 7.40 8.35
C THR A 87 -12.54 7.33 6.98
N GLY A 88 -11.85 6.22 6.67
CA GLY A 88 -11.22 6.02 5.38
C GLY A 88 -9.73 6.41 5.30
N LYS A 89 -9.04 6.66 6.43
CA LYS A 89 -7.61 7.04 6.48
C LYS A 89 -6.71 6.15 5.63
N THR A 90 -6.76 4.85 5.84
CA THR A 90 -5.97 3.87 5.09
C THR A 90 -6.35 3.81 3.61
N THR A 91 -7.64 3.92 3.31
CA THR A 91 -8.15 3.93 1.94
C THR A 91 -7.67 5.15 1.17
N LEU A 92 -7.73 6.32 1.81
CA LEU A 92 -7.26 7.57 1.23
C LEU A 92 -5.75 7.54 0.95
N ALA A 93 -4.94 7.05 1.89
CA ALA A 93 -3.50 6.90 1.69
C ALA A 93 -3.16 5.98 0.51
N GLN A 94 -3.83 4.84 0.38
CA GLN A 94 -3.62 3.92 -0.74
C GLN A 94 -4.06 4.52 -2.08
N MET A 95 -5.16 5.26 -2.09
CA MET A 95 -5.64 5.96 -3.28
C MET A 95 -4.63 7.03 -3.73
N ILE A 96 -4.09 7.82 -2.80
CA ILE A 96 -3.04 8.81 -3.08
C ILE A 96 -1.84 8.15 -3.73
N ALA A 97 -1.35 7.06 -3.16
CA ALA A 97 -0.21 6.33 -3.70
C ALA A 97 -0.47 5.80 -5.12
N ALA A 98 -1.67 5.28 -5.37
CA ALA A 98 -2.06 4.79 -6.70
C ALA A 98 -2.18 5.90 -7.74
N MET A 99 -2.61 7.11 -7.33
CA MET A 99 -2.77 8.26 -8.23
C MET A 99 -1.45 8.94 -8.60
N THR A 100 -0.38 8.71 -7.84
CA THR A 100 0.90 9.42 -7.94
C THR A 100 2.08 8.56 -8.35
N ASP A 101 1.82 7.34 -8.79
CA ASP A 101 2.83 6.33 -9.18
C ASP A 101 4.00 6.20 -8.18
N SER A 102 3.71 6.42 -6.91
CA SER A 102 4.69 6.25 -5.83
C SER A 102 4.73 4.80 -5.34
N ALA A 103 5.91 4.35 -4.91
CA ALA A 103 6.00 3.10 -4.16
C ALA A 103 5.24 3.27 -2.84
N PHE A 104 4.54 2.23 -2.39
CA PHE A 104 3.72 2.29 -1.18
C PHE A 104 4.12 1.23 -0.18
N GLU A 105 4.73 1.67 0.91
CA GLU A 105 5.11 0.83 2.03
C GLU A 105 4.16 1.05 3.21
N LYS A 106 3.60 -0.03 3.73
CA LYS A 106 2.67 0.03 4.86
C LYS A 106 3.32 -0.53 6.12
N LEU A 107 3.32 0.27 7.18
CA LEU A 107 3.70 -0.13 8.53
C LEU A 107 2.52 0.00 9.49
N ASN A 108 2.49 -0.88 10.47
CA ASN A 108 1.65 -0.72 11.65
C ASN A 108 2.55 -0.39 12.85
N ALA A 109 2.34 0.77 13.45
CA ALA A 109 3.19 1.25 14.55
C ALA A 109 3.15 0.36 15.80
N VAL A 110 2.11 -0.47 15.96
CA VAL A 110 2.01 -1.41 17.08
C VAL A 110 3.03 -2.55 16.96
N SER A 111 3.34 -3.00 15.75
CA SER A 111 4.22 -4.15 15.48
C SER A 111 5.57 -3.79 14.87
N ALA A 112 5.71 -2.61 14.29
CA ALA A 112 6.92 -2.22 13.58
C ALA A 112 8.01 -1.72 14.53
N GLY A 113 9.25 -2.15 14.26
CA GLY A 113 10.46 -1.72 14.95
C GLY A 113 11.31 -0.72 14.17
N ILE A 114 12.39 -0.24 14.79
CA ILE A 114 13.39 0.64 14.13
C ILE A 114 14.04 -0.07 12.93
N SER A 115 14.22 -1.40 13.00
CA SER A 115 14.74 -2.21 11.90
C SER A 115 13.88 -2.12 10.65
N ASP A 116 12.55 -2.14 10.81
CA ASP A 116 11.61 -2.04 9.69
C ASP A 116 11.67 -0.66 9.04
N LEU A 117 11.77 0.40 9.85
CA LEU A 117 11.95 1.76 9.35
C LEU A 117 13.24 1.90 8.53
N ARG A 118 14.37 1.36 9.03
CA ARG A 118 15.65 1.39 8.31
C ARG A 118 15.62 0.60 7.01
N ARG A 119 14.93 -0.53 6.99
CA ARG A 119 14.73 -1.33 5.76
C ARG A 119 13.98 -0.50 4.72
N ILE A 120 12.85 0.10 5.09
CA ILE A 120 12.05 0.93 4.17
C ILE A 120 12.84 2.13 3.63
N VAL A 121 13.61 2.78 4.49
CA VAL A 121 14.49 3.88 4.05
C VAL A 121 15.47 3.42 2.99
N LYS A 122 16.11 2.27 3.20
CA LYS A 122 17.06 1.70 2.22
C LYS A 122 16.35 1.39 0.89
N GLU A 123 15.19 0.75 0.95
CA GLU A 123 14.39 0.45 -0.23
C GLU A 123 13.93 1.72 -0.97
N ALA A 124 13.59 2.78 -0.24
CA ALA A 124 13.23 4.07 -0.79
C ALA A 124 14.42 4.78 -1.48
N ASP A 125 15.60 4.72 -0.88
CA ASP A 125 16.83 5.25 -1.48
C ASP A 125 17.17 4.51 -2.78
N GLU A 126 17.01 3.19 -2.81
CA GLU A 126 17.19 2.36 -4.00
C GLU A 126 16.14 2.69 -5.07
N ALA A 127 14.86 2.78 -4.71
CA ALA A 127 13.77 3.13 -5.61
C ALA A 127 13.99 4.51 -6.25
N ARG A 128 14.43 5.49 -5.47
CA ARG A 128 14.76 6.83 -5.96
C ARG A 128 15.97 6.82 -6.90
N ARG A 129 17.03 6.10 -6.52
CA ARG A 129 18.28 6.07 -7.27
C ARG A 129 18.18 5.36 -8.63
N TYR A 130 17.51 4.21 -8.66
CA TYR A 130 17.45 3.36 -9.84
C TYR A 130 16.24 3.61 -10.73
N TYR A 131 15.10 3.99 -10.12
CA TYR A 131 13.82 4.10 -10.82
C TYR A 131 13.25 5.53 -10.83
N GLN A 132 13.94 6.49 -10.19
CA GLN A 132 13.46 7.88 -10.02
C GLN A 132 12.06 7.94 -9.37
N ARG A 133 11.73 6.92 -8.57
CA ARG A 133 10.41 6.74 -7.99
C ARG A 133 10.41 7.20 -6.53
N ARG A 134 9.38 7.95 -6.15
CA ARG A 134 9.17 8.36 -4.75
C ARG A 134 8.54 7.23 -3.95
N THR A 135 8.80 7.21 -2.65
CA THR A 135 8.25 6.23 -1.73
C THR A 135 7.35 6.91 -0.71
N ILE A 136 6.10 6.48 -0.65
CA ILE A 136 5.15 6.83 0.40
C ILE A 136 5.23 5.76 1.48
N VAL A 137 5.58 6.17 2.70
CA VAL A 137 5.46 5.31 3.87
C VAL A 137 4.17 5.64 4.61
N PHE A 138 3.24 4.68 4.63
CA PHE A 138 2.00 4.78 5.39
C PHE A 138 2.20 4.13 6.76
N ILE A 139 2.03 4.91 7.83
CA ILE A 139 2.15 4.42 9.21
C ILE A 139 0.78 4.46 9.86
N ASP A 140 0.21 3.27 10.06
CA ASP A 140 -1.05 3.11 10.78
C ASP A 140 -0.81 3.21 12.28
N GLU A 141 -1.67 3.95 12.98
CA GLU A 141 -1.60 4.26 14.42
C GLU A 141 -0.25 4.90 14.83
N ILE A 142 0.21 5.90 14.07
CA ILE A 142 1.51 6.56 14.26
C ILE A 142 1.75 7.04 15.71
N HIS A 143 0.70 7.33 16.47
CA HIS A 143 0.79 7.71 17.87
C HIS A 143 1.37 6.61 18.79
N ARG A 144 1.42 5.37 18.30
CA ARG A 144 2.03 4.23 19.02
C ARG A 144 3.55 4.17 18.88
N PHE A 145 4.12 4.89 17.93
CA PHE A 145 5.57 5.02 17.86
C PHE A 145 6.10 5.85 19.03
N ASN A 146 7.18 5.36 19.65
CA ASN A 146 7.92 6.16 20.62
C ASN A 146 8.73 7.27 19.92
N LYS A 147 9.26 8.21 20.71
CA LYS A 147 10.03 9.34 20.17
C LYS A 147 11.21 8.89 19.29
N SER A 148 11.98 7.90 19.73
CA SER A 148 13.13 7.40 18.95
C SER A 148 12.73 6.82 17.59
N GLN A 149 11.58 6.15 17.50
CA GLN A 149 11.05 5.65 16.22
C GLN A 149 10.61 6.79 15.31
N GLN A 150 9.97 7.80 15.87
CA GLN A 150 9.56 9.00 15.12
C GLN A 150 10.78 9.82 14.67
N ASP A 151 11.80 9.94 15.51
CA ASP A 151 13.04 10.67 15.19
C ASP A 151 13.84 10.01 14.05
N VAL A 152 13.76 8.69 13.90
CA VAL A 152 14.38 7.98 12.76
C VAL A 152 13.78 8.42 11.43
N LEU A 153 12.50 8.78 11.38
CA LEU A 153 11.83 9.20 10.13
C LEU A 153 12.20 10.64 9.72
N LEU A 154 12.52 11.48 10.71
CA LEU A 154 12.63 12.93 10.51
C LEU A 154 13.61 13.32 9.41
N PRO A 155 14.87 12.83 9.37
CA PRO A 155 15.82 13.22 8.31
C PRO A 155 15.32 12.87 6.90
N TYR A 156 14.62 11.76 6.75
CA TYR A 156 14.16 11.28 5.45
C TYR A 156 12.91 12.00 4.95
N VAL A 157 12.09 12.48 5.89
CA VAL A 157 10.95 13.36 5.59
C VAL A 157 11.44 14.77 5.23
N GLU A 158 12.45 15.28 5.94
CA GLU A 158 13.08 16.57 5.67
C GLU A 158 13.74 16.62 4.28
N ASP A 159 14.50 15.59 3.94
CA ASP A 159 15.19 15.48 2.65
C ASP A 159 14.25 15.13 1.49
N GLY A 160 12.96 14.87 1.75
CA GLY A 160 12.00 14.41 0.76
C GLY A 160 12.30 13.04 0.15
N ARG A 161 13.10 12.21 0.84
CA ARG A 161 13.37 10.81 0.45
C ARG A 161 12.17 9.93 0.72
N LEU A 162 11.44 10.22 1.79
CA LEU A 162 10.18 9.59 2.14
C LEU A 162 9.07 10.62 2.20
N ILE A 163 7.91 10.27 1.68
CA ILE A 163 6.66 10.98 1.92
C ILE A 163 5.95 10.24 3.02
N LEU A 164 5.80 10.86 4.19
CA LEU A 164 5.10 10.27 5.31
C LEU A 164 3.59 10.47 5.14
N ILE A 165 2.81 9.39 5.25
CA ILE A 165 1.37 9.47 5.50
C ILE A 165 1.07 8.77 6.83
N GLY A 166 0.92 9.53 7.89
CA GLY A 166 0.54 9.02 9.21
C GLY A 166 -0.98 8.89 9.34
N ALA A 167 -1.45 7.83 9.97
CA ALA A 167 -2.85 7.68 10.38
C ALA A 167 -2.93 7.49 11.89
N THR A 168 -3.89 8.15 12.53
CA THR A 168 -4.11 8.06 13.96
C THR A 168 -5.57 8.31 14.34
N THR A 169 -6.00 7.72 15.44
CA THR A 169 -7.29 8.04 16.07
C THR A 169 -7.18 9.19 17.08
N GLU A 170 -5.95 9.48 17.51
CA GLU A 170 -5.64 10.49 18.51
C GLU A 170 -5.24 11.82 17.86
N ASN A 171 -5.38 12.92 18.62
CA ASN A 171 -4.93 14.22 18.13
C ASN A 171 -3.39 14.25 17.97
N PRO A 172 -2.87 14.42 16.75
CA PRO A 172 -1.43 14.31 16.48
C PRO A 172 -0.58 15.34 17.22
N PHE A 173 -1.12 16.48 17.57
CA PHE A 173 -0.39 17.53 18.29
C PHE A 173 0.06 17.12 19.70
N PHE A 174 -0.55 16.08 20.27
CA PHE A 174 -0.18 15.56 21.59
C PHE A 174 0.69 14.30 21.53
N TYR A 175 0.62 13.53 20.47
CA TYR A 175 1.22 12.20 20.41
C TYR A 175 2.32 12.05 19.34
N VAL A 176 2.35 12.94 18.37
CA VAL A 176 3.40 12.93 17.33
C VAL A 176 4.42 14.03 17.64
N ASN A 177 5.69 13.75 17.40
CA ASN A 177 6.77 14.70 17.64
C ASN A 177 6.53 16.01 16.85
N SER A 178 6.67 17.14 17.53
CA SER A 178 6.47 18.47 16.92
C SER A 178 7.26 18.68 15.62
N PRO A 179 8.53 18.20 15.48
CA PRO A 179 9.24 18.29 14.22
C PRO A 179 8.58 17.55 13.05
N LEU A 180 7.95 16.39 13.27
CA LEU A 180 7.20 15.68 12.22
C LEU A 180 5.89 16.40 11.88
N VAL A 181 5.18 16.87 12.91
CA VAL A 181 3.92 17.62 12.72
C VAL A 181 4.17 18.90 11.93
N SER A 182 5.24 19.66 12.24
CA SER A 182 5.56 20.92 11.55
C SER A 182 5.92 20.74 10.07
N ARG A 183 6.32 19.52 9.67
CA ARG A 183 6.68 19.16 8.28
C ARG A 183 5.58 18.40 7.56
N SER A 184 4.44 18.21 8.22
CA SER A 184 3.31 17.48 7.69
C SER A 184 2.06 18.35 7.62
N GLN A 185 1.21 18.10 6.63
CA GLN A 185 -0.13 18.67 6.60
C GLN A 185 -1.06 17.80 7.44
N VAL A 186 -1.74 18.40 8.39
CA VAL A 186 -2.64 17.67 9.30
C VAL A 186 -4.07 17.82 8.81
N PHE A 187 -4.77 16.70 8.56
CA PHE A 187 -6.16 16.68 8.14
C PHE A 187 -7.00 15.88 9.14
N GLN A 188 -8.06 16.52 9.61
CA GLN A 188 -9.09 15.84 10.39
C GLN A 188 -10.04 15.13 9.42
N LEU A 189 -10.31 13.86 9.67
CA LEU A 189 -11.29 13.09 8.93
C LEU A 189 -12.50 12.83 9.82
N GLU A 190 -13.67 13.18 9.33
CA GLU A 190 -14.93 13.05 10.06
C GLU A 190 -15.61 11.70 9.81
N PRO A 191 -16.46 11.26 10.73
CA PRO A 191 -17.31 10.11 10.47
C PRO A 191 -18.13 10.32 9.21
N VAL A 192 -18.22 9.29 8.39
CA VAL A 192 -19.05 9.35 7.21
C VAL A 192 -20.51 9.24 7.64
N PRO A 193 -21.38 10.25 7.41
CA PRO A 193 -22.74 10.23 7.88
C PRO A 193 -23.54 9.06 7.28
N PRO A 194 -24.43 8.41 8.04
CA PRO A 194 -25.33 7.42 7.48
C PRO A 194 -26.30 8.12 6.50
N GLY A 195 -26.37 7.66 5.27
CA GLY A 195 -27.27 8.24 4.28
C GLY A 195 -27.35 7.40 3.02
N PRO A 196 -28.31 7.69 2.13
CA PRO A 196 -28.30 7.09 0.80
C PRO A 196 -27.04 7.55 0.08
N TRP A 197 -26.06 6.69 0.01
CA TRP A 197 -24.85 6.93 -0.76
C TRP A 197 -25.28 7.15 -2.20
N PRO A 198 -24.76 8.17 -2.89
CA PRO A 198 -24.94 8.24 -4.33
C PRO A 198 -24.49 6.88 -4.85
N ALA A 199 -25.39 6.16 -5.52
CA ALA A 199 -25.07 4.91 -6.17
C ALA A 199 -23.97 5.26 -7.18
N GLY A 200 -22.72 5.28 -6.72
CA GLY A 200 -21.55 5.29 -7.56
C GLY A 200 -21.82 4.16 -8.53
N LYS A 201 -21.64 4.36 -9.80
CA LYS A 201 -21.93 3.41 -10.87
C LYS A 201 -21.45 2.05 -10.37
N ALA A 202 -22.39 1.31 -9.79
CA ALA A 202 -22.16 -0.03 -9.31
C ALA A 202 -21.59 -0.74 -10.54
N ASN A 203 -20.34 -1.11 -10.45
CA ASN A 203 -19.75 -1.96 -11.45
C ASN A 203 -20.71 -3.13 -11.54
N ARG A 204 -21.52 -3.17 -12.58
CA ARG A 204 -22.52 -4.20 -12.79
C ARG A 204 -21.76 -5.51 -12.69
N THR A 205 -21.80 -6.10 -11.52
CA THR A 205 -21.52 -7.51 -11.37
C THR A 205 -22.49 -8.17 -12.32
N LYS A 206 -21.98 -8.69 -13.44
CA LYS A 206 -22.78 -9.56 -14.29
C LYS A 206 -23.41 -10.56 -13.33
N SER A 207 -24.72 -10.50 -13.23
CA SER A 207 -25.51 -11.43 -12.43
C SER A 207 -25.03 -12.83 -12.79
N VAL A 208 -24.52 -13.54 -11.80
CA VAL A 208 -24.29 -14.98 -11.94
C VAL A 208 -25.67 -15.60 -12.15
N PRO A 209 -25.94 -16.22 -13.28
CA PRO A 209 -27.21 -16.91 -13.47
C PRO A 209 -27.34 -17.99 -12.37
N PRO A 210 -28.54 -18.20 -11.84
CA PRO A 210 -28.76 -19.27 -10.87
C PRO A 210 -28.35 -20.61 -11.48
N PRO A 211 -27.82 -21.56 -10.68
CA PRO A 211 -27.52 -22.87 -11.19
C PRO A 211 -28.81 -23.51 -11.73
N SER A 212 -28.76 -23.91 -12.99
CA SER A 212 -29.86 -24.66 -13.62
C SER A 212 -30.13 -25.90 -12.79
N ALA A 213 -31.35 -25.96 -12.25
CA ALA A 213 -31.87 -27.17 -11.65
C ALA A 213 -32.19 -28.15 -12.77
N GLU A 214 -31.23 -29.03 -13.09
CA GLU A 214 -31.54 -30.27 -13.78
C GLU A 214 -31.39 -31.40 -12.77
N MET A 215 -32.53 -31.74 -12.23
CA MET A 215 -32.79 -33.03 -11.62
C MET A 215 -33.76 -33.76 -12.50
N ARG A 216 -33.35 -34.87 -13.04
CA ARG A 216 -33.99 -36.21 -12.96
C ARG A 216 -33.34 -37.12 -13.98
#